data_4ad12940e7d92a68f2f4e6164c5d0f88
#
_entry.id   4ad12940e7d92a68f2f4e6164c5d0f88
#
_cell.length_a   1.000
_cell.length_b   1.000
_cell.length_c   1.000
_cell.angle_alpha   90.00
_cell.angle_beta   90.00
_cell.angle_gamma   90.00
#
_symmetry.space_group_name_H-M   'P 1'
#
loop_
_entity.id
_entity.type
_entity.pdbx_description
1 polymer ?
#
loop_
_entity_poly.entity_id
_entity_poly.type
_entity_poly.pdbx_seq_one_letter_code
_entity_poly.pdbx_strand_id
1 'polypeptide(L)'
;MSERKFNPAMQLLQPCIDKLVAKIDGLYLHIPFCFHKCHYCDFYSIVPSPSEAQARYEQFTARLIDELAWLMARFQATPRTIFVGGGTPTFLPGKCWENLLSAMQEQGWLTNVTELTVEANPETVTRELLDQLVAGGVNRMSMGAQSFDERHLKTLERWHDPRKVGLAVQIARQAGIANLNTDLIFAIPGQSLADVSRDLDEALALGTEHLSYYNLTYEPNTAMKQKLAMGQVTPVDEDTEAAMYELILSRMAGAGFEHYEISNWSKPGLPCGHNLMYWTNGNWVGAGPAAASHVAGYRWKNQPSLGPYLATTGQPPIIEVEHLTAEDRIGEVLMMYLRLRQGMPTTAVEKLVDARRQDKVSELTHLDLLETVGGYLRLTDKGLLVGDAVLGELL
;
A
#
# COMPACT_ATOMS: atom_id res chain seq x y z
N MET A 1 -12.19 13.81 25.49
CA MET A 1 -11.17 14.37 24.58
C MET A 1 -9.96 14.73 25.45
N SER A 2 -8.97 13.84 25.56
CA SER A 2 -7.72 14.15 26.26
C SER A 2 -6.77 14.81 25.26
N GLU A 3 -6.38 16.05 25.55
CA GLU A 3 -5.28 16.71 24.88
C GLU A 3 -4.05 15.80 25.01
N ARG A 4 -3.66 15.14 23.89
CA ARG A 4 -2.36 14.45 23.84
C ARG A 4 -1.31 15.55 23.96
N LYS A 5 -0.63 15.60 25.09
CA LYS A 5 0.51 16.49 25.35
C LYS A 5 1.54 16.27 24.24
N PHE A 6 1.91 17.35 23.58
CA PHE A 6 3.02 17.41 22.64
C PHE A 6 4.26 16.70 23.24
N ASN A 7 4.78 15.69 22.56
CA ASN A 7 5.96 14.97 23.02
C ASN A 7 7.21 15.83 22.76
N PRO A 8 7.98 16.20 23.79
CA PRO A 8 9.22 17.00 23.63
C PRO A 8 10.26 16.33 22.72
N ALA A 9 10.24 15.00 22.59
CA ALA A 9 11.13 14.26 21.66
C ALA A 9 10.89 14.63 20.19
N MET A 10 9.69 15.06 19.82
CA MET A 10 9.39 15.50 18.45
C MET A 10 10.16 16.78 18.06
N GLN A 11 10.37 17.71 18.99
CA GLN A 11 11.13 18.94 18.71
C GLN A 11 12.62 18.68 18.48
N LEU A 12 13.18 17.58 19.03
CA LEU A 12 14.59 17.23 18.88
C LEU A 12 14.89 16.52 17.54
N LEU A 13 13.92 15.84 16.94
CA LEU A 13 14.10 15.10 15.67
C LEU A 13 13.76 15.95 14.43
N GLN A 14 12.96 17.01 14.57
CA GLN A 14 12.63 17.92 13.49
C GLN A 14 13.88 18.53 12.80
N PRO A 15 14.88 19.06 13.53
CA PRO A 15 16.12 19.54 12.92
C PRO A 15 16.93 18.47 12.19
N CYS A 16 16.72 17.17 12.51
CA CYS A 16 17.37 16.07 11.82
C CYS A 16 16.75 15.83 10.45
N ILE A 17 15.42 15.85 10.35
CA ILE A 17 14.69 15.70 9.07
C ILE A 17 15.12 16.81 8.09
N ASP A 18 15.27 18.04 8.58
CA ASP A 18 15.67 19.19 7.78
C ASP A 18 17.10 19.08 7.21
N LYS A 19 17.93 18.19 7.75
CA LYS A 19 19.32 17.97 7.33
C LYS A 19 19.54 16.69 6.55
N LEU A 20 18.51 15.86 6.37
CA LEU A 20 18.64 14.59 5.65
C LEU A 20 19.04 14.83 4.19
N VAL A 21 20.07 14.13 3.75
CA VAL A 21 20.51 14.09 2.35
C VAL A 21 20.46 12.63 1.92
N ALA A 22 19.51 12.31 1.05
CA ALA A 22 19.38 10.97 0.48
C ALA A 22 18.66 11.08 -0.87
N LYS A 23 18.97 10.15 -1.76
CA LYS A 23 18.20 9.97 -2.98
C LYS A 23 16.80 9.49 -2.62
N ILE A 24 15.78 10.13 -3.15
CA ILE A 24 14.39 9.72 -3.00
C ILE A 24 14.00 8.84 -4.18
N ASP A 25 13.60 7.60 -3.88
CA ASP A 25 13.26 6.58 -4.89
C ASP A 25 11.76 6.57 -5.22
N GLY A 26 10.92 6.97 -4.26
CA GLY A 26 9.46 7.00 -4.41
C GLY A 26 8.78 8.21 -3.81
N LEU A 27 7.58 8.50 -4.34
CA LEU A 27 6.64 9.49 -3.78
C LEU A 27 5.30 8.80 -3.52
N TYR A 28 4.78 8.92 -2.31
CA TYR A 28 3.42 8.50 -1.96
C TYR A 28 2.52 9.73 -1.78
N LEU A 29 1.37 9.74 -2.45
CA LEU A 29 0.36 10.78 -2.28
C LEU A 29 -0.88 10.20 -1.60
N HIS A 30 -1.27 10.79 -0.48
CA HIS A 30 -2.47 10.38 0.26
C HIS A 30 -3.66 11.29 -0.06
N ILE A 31 -4.61 10.77 -0.81
CA ILE A 31 -5.90 11.43 -1.09
C ILE A 31 -6.94 10.92 -0.08
N PRO A 32 -7.39 11.74 0.89
CA PRO A 32 -8.16 11.22 2.01
C PRO A 32 -9.66 11.06 1.76
N PHE A 33 -10.15 11.25 0.54
CA PHE A 33 -11.57 11.30 0.26
C PHE A 33 -12.15 9.95 -0.15
N CYS A 34 -13.28 9.57 0.49
CA CYS A 34 -14.10 8.43 0.10
C CYS A 34 -15.57 8.88 0.05
N PHE A 35 -16.40 8.16 -0.71
CA PHE A 35 -17.85 8.34 -0.62
C PHE A 35 -18.47 7.54 0.54
N HIS A 36 -17.76 6.51 1.03
CA HIS A 36 -18.15 5.67 2.16
C HIS A 36 -16.89 5.09 2.85
N LYS A 37 -16.95 4.86 4.16
CA LYS A 37 -15.88 4.22 4.92
C LYS A 37 -16.19 2.74 5.15
N CYS A 38 -15.44 1.86 4.51
CA CYS A 38 -15.56 0.42 4.65
C CYS A 38 -15.19 -0.03 6.08
N HIS A 39 -15.81 -1.11 6.56
CA HIS A 39 -15.64 -1.56 7.95
C HIS A 39 -14.25 -2.12 8.26
N TYR A 40 -13.53 -2.63 7.28
CA TYR A 40 -12.18 -3.20 7.44
C TYR A 40 -11.07 -2.15 7.30
N CYS A 41 -11.37 -0.99 6.71
CA CYS A 41 -10.35 -0.02 6.28
C CYS A 41 -9.88 0.85 7.44
N ASP A 42 -8.59 0.80 7.76
CA ASP A 42 -7.92 1.61 8.77
C ASP A 42 -7.27 2.88 8.19
N PHE A 43 -7.15 2.97 6.86
CA PHE A 43 -6.59 4.15 6.21
C PHE A 43 -7.35 5.41 6.60
N TYR A 44 -6.60 6.49 6.82
CA TYR A 44 -7.21 7.78 7.08
C TYR A 44 -8.03 8.22 5.88
N SER A 45 -9.33 8.28 6.04
CA SER A 45 -10.26 8.74 5.02
C SER A 45 -11.43 9.49 5.64
N ILE A 46 -12.00 10.39 4.86
CA ILE A 46 -13.16 11.20 5.23
C ILE A 46 -14.22 11.14 4.13
N VAL A 47 -15.46 11.22 4.56
CA VAL A 47 -16.62 11.41 3.65
C VAL A 47 -17.02 12.86 3.77
N PRO A 48 -16.71 13.73 2.78
CA PRO A 48 -17.07 15.14 2.85
C PRO A 48 -18.58 15.32 2.74
N SER A 49 -19.12 16.32 3.45
CA SER A 49 -20.53 16.69 3.27
C SER A 49 -20.76 17.20 1.83
N PRO A 50 -21.89 16.88 1.19
CA PRO A 50 -22.14 17.30 -0.19
C PRO A 50 -22.06 18.82 -0.41
N SER A 51 -22.46 19.61 0.60
CA SER A 51 -22.43 21.08 0.53
C SER A 51 -21.02 21.68 0.58
N GLU A 52 -20.03 20.95 1.14
CA GLU A 52 -18.66 21.44 1.31
C GLU A 52 -17.67 20.72 0.40
N ALA A 53 -18.08 19.64 -0.25
CA ALA A 53 -17.19 18.72 -0.95
C ALA A 53 -16.29 19.43 -1.97
N GLN A 54 -16.88 20.22 -2.87
CA GLN A 54 -16.13 20.90 -3.94
C GLN A 54 -15.06 21.84 -3.37
N ALA A 55 -15.42 22.68 -2.40
CA ALA A 55 -14.47 23.61 -1.76
C ALA A 55 -13.36 22.85 -1.02
N ARG A 56 -13.68 21.70 -0.39
CA ARG A 56 -12.73 20.84 0.29
C ARG A 56 -11.72 20.20 -0.67
N TYR A 57 -12.17 19.72 -1.82
CA TYR A 57 -11.29 19.17 -2.86
C TYR A 57 -10.31 20.20 -3.38
N GLU A 58 -10.79 21.41 -3.68
CA GLU A 58 -9.96 22.50 -4.20
C GLU A 58 -8.93 22.97 -3.16
N GLN A 59 -9.35 23.20 -1.91
CA GLN A 59 -8.45 23.56 -0.81
C GLN A 59 -7.38 22.49 -0.55
N PHE A 60 -7.80 21.21 -0.54
CA PHE A 60 -6.89 20.09 -0.37
C PHE A 60 -5.87 20.02 -1.51
N THR A 61 -6.33 20.14 -2.76
CA THR A 61 -5.46 20.05 -3.93
C THR A 61 -4.43 21.18 -3.92
N ALA A 62 -4.86 22.42 -3.65
CA ALA A 62 -3.94 23.56 -3.53
C ALA A 62 -2.90 23.35 -2.41
N ARG A 63 -3.34 22.83 -1.27
CA ARG A 63 -2.44 22.55 -0.13
C ARG A 63 -1.47 21.41 -0.44
N LEU A 64 -1.91 20.35 -1.14
CA LEU A 64 -1.05 19.24 -1.55
C LEU A 64 0.03 19.72 -2.54
N ILE A 65 -0.33 20.59 -3.48
CA ILE A 65 0.61 21.20 -4.43
C ILE A 65 1.68 22.03 -3.69
N ASP A 66 1.28 22.79 -2.68
CA ASP A 66 2.20 23.59 -1.84
C ASP A 66 3.15 22.68 -1.04
N GLU A 67 2.67 21.58 -0.47
CA GLU A 67 3.51 20.58 0.21
C GLU A 67 4.50 19.93 -0.76
N LEU A 68 4.06 19.56 -1.97
CA LEU A 68 4.93 19.00 -3.00
C LEU A 68 6.04 19.98 -3.39
N ALA A 69 5.76 21.27 -3.49
CA ALA A 69 6.78 22.28 -3.75
C ALA A 69 7.80 22.35 -2.59
N TRP A 70 7.34 22.28 -1.34
CA TRP A 70 8.22 22.22 -0.18
C TRP A 70 9.09 20.96 -0.17
N LEU A 71 8.53 19.79 -0.41
CA LEU A 71 9.26 18.51 -0.49
C LEU A 71 10.31 18.54 -1.61
N MET A 72 9.97 19.09 -2.78
CA MET A 72 10.89 19.21 -3.90
C MET A 72 12.06 20.13 -3.55
N ALA A 73 11.78 21.31 -2.96
CA ALA A 73 12.83 22.23 -2.52
C ALA A 73 13.73 21.63 -1.43
N ARG A 74 13.15 20.76 -0.57
CA ARG A 74 13.86 20.14 0.55
C ARG A 74 14.73 18.95 0.12
N PHE A 75 14.23 18.07 -0.75
CA PHE A 75 14.90 16.82 -1.08
C PHE A 75 15.46 16.77 -2.50
N GLN A 76 15.11 17.72 -3.37
CA GLN A 76 15.44 17.70 -4.82
C GLN A 76 15.14 16.31 -5.42
N ALA A 77 13.95 15.81 -5.10
CA ALA A 77 13.56 14.43 -5.35
C ALA A 77 13.40 14.12 -6.84
N THR A 78 13.88 12.97 -7.25
CA THR A 78 13.72 12.45 -8.61
C THR A 78 13.21 11.01 -8.56
N PRO A 79 11.97 10.80 -8.05
CA PRO A 79 11.44 9.46 -7.83
C PRO A 79 11.30 8.70 -9.15
N ARG A 80 11.47 7.38 -9.07
CA ARG A 80 11.15 6.46 -10.16
C ARG A 80 9.71 5.99 -10.12
N THR A 81 9.13 5.97 -8.93
CA THR A 81 7.76 5.52 -8.72
C THR A 81 6.96 6.55 -7.95
N ILE A 82 5.71 6.74 -8.37
CA ILE A 82 4.72 7.54 -7.63
C ILE A 82 3.49 6.67 -7.42
N PHE A 83 3.01 6.64 -6.19
CA PHE A 83 1.80 5.91 -5.83
C PHE A 83 0.79 6.86 -5.18
N VAL A 84 -0.41 6.93 -5.75
CA VAL A 84 -1.49 7.76 -5.24
C VAL A 84 -2.57 6.87 -4.67
N GLY A 85 -2.71 6.92 -3.34
CA GLY A 85 -3.62 6.04 -2.61
C GLY A 85 -4.31 6.75 -1.44
N GLY A 86 -4.74 5.97 -0.46
CA GLY A 86 -5.30 6.42 0.81
C GLY A 86 -6.79 6.19 0.97
N GLY A 87 -7.62 7.15 0.56
CA GLY A 87 -9.07 6.99 0.50
C GLY A 87 -9.49 6.35 -0.83
N THR A 88 -9.99 7.15 -1.75
CA THR A 88 -10.33 6.76 -3.12
C THR A 88 -9.86 7.88 -4.06
N PRO A 89 -8.63 7.81 -4.56
CA PRO A 89 -8.08 8.89 -5.40
C PRO A 89 -8.96 9.25 -6.60
N THR A 90 -9.58 8.26 -7.25
CA THR A 90 -10.51 8.48 -8.38
C THR A 90 -11.85 9.14 -7.98
N PHE A 91 -12.06 9.41 -6.69
CA PHE A 91 -13.17 10.20 -6.20
C PHE A 91 -12.87 11.72 -6.25
N LEU A 92 -11.61 12.10 -6.39
CA LEU A 92 -11.20 13.50 -6.56
C LEU A 92 -11.66 13.99 -7.95
N PRO A 93 -12.29 15.19 -8.06
CA PRO A 93 -12.76 15.71 -9.34
C PRO A 93 -11.64 15.88 -10.38
N GLY A 94 -11.98 15.67 -11.66
CA GLY A 94 -11.02 15.78 -12.78
C GLY A 94 -10.26 17.10 -12.81
N LYS A 95 -10.91 18.23 -12.51
CA LYS A 95 -10.24 19.54 -12.44
C LYS A 95 -9.16 19.61 -11.36
N CYS A 96 -9.36 18.94 -10.22
CA CYS A 96 -8.36 18.83 -9.17
C CYS A 96 -7.17 17.97 -9.63
N TRP A 97 -7.44 16.89 -10.36
CA TRP A 97 -6.40 16.05 -10.97
C TRP A 97 -5.59 16.83 -12.02
N GLU A 98 -6.24 17.56 -12.90
CA GLU A 98 -5.57 18.41 -13.89
C GLU A 98 -4.61 19.40 -13.21
N ASN A 99 -5.07 20.11 -12.18
CA ASN A 99 -4.24 21.04 -11.43
C ASN A 99 -3.06 20.35 -10.74
N LEU A 100 -3.30 19.20 -10.11
CA LEU A 100 -2.27 18.44 -9.39
C LEU A 100 -1.18 17.92 -10.35
N LEU A 101 -1.57 17.26 -11.44
CA LEU A 101 -0.63 16.69 -12.41
C LEU A 101 0.16 17.76 -13.15
N SER A 102 -0.47 18.90 -13.50
CA SER A 102 0.23 20.05 -14.08
C SER A 102 1.29 20.60 -13.12
N ALA A 103 0.93 20.81 -11.86
CA ALA A 103 1.87 21.28 -10.85
C ALA A 103 3.01 20.27 -10.60
N MET A 104 2.73 18.99 -10.57
CA MET A 104 3.76 17.95 -10.45
C MET A 104 4.74 17.97 -11.62
N GLN A 105 4.23 18.18 -12.84
CA GLN A 105 5.07 18.33 -14.04
C GLN A 105 5.95 19.59 -13.95
N GLU A 106 5.37 20.73 -13.62
CA GLU A 106 6.08 22.02 -13.47
C GLU A 106 7.14 21.97 -12.37
N GLN A 107 6.86 21.29 -11.26
CA GLN A 107 7.80 21.12 -10.15
C GLN A 107 8.88 20.04 -10.42
N GLY A 108 8.79 19.30 -11.51
CA GLY A 108 9.79 18.28 -11.90
C GLY A 108 9.58 16.89 -11.30
N TRP A 109 8.48 16.63 -10.59
CA TRP A 109 8.21 15.32 -9.98
C TRP A 109 8.10 14.18 -11.00
N LEU A 110 7.67 14.47 -12.22
CA LEU A 110 7.41 13.45 -13.26
C LEU A 110 8.63 13.15 -14.15
N THR A 111 9.77 13.82 -13.95
CA THR A 111 10.93 13.78 -14.85
C THR A 111 11.52 12.38 -15.06
N ASN A 112 11.62 11.57 -13.97
CA ASN A 112 12.26 10.24 -14.01
C ASN A 112 11.27 9.10 -13.66
N VAL A 113 9.98 9.39 -13.63
CA VAL A 113 8.94 8.42 -13.23
C VAL A 113 8.77 7.37 -14.32
N THR A 114 8.91 6.13 -13.93
CA THR A 114 8.63 4.94 -14.78
C THR A 114 7.30 4.28 -14.41
N GLU A 115 6.82 4.49 -13.18
CA GLU A 115 5.53 3.98 -12.70
C GLU A 115 4.79 5.08 -11.94
N LEU A 116 3.62 5.47 -12.43
CA LEU A 116 2.66 6.30 -11.71
C LEU A 116 1.37 5.51 -11.53
N THR A 117 1.14 5.05 -10.29
CA THR A 117 -0.01 4.25 -9.90
C THR A 117 -1.08 5.11 -9.25
N VAL A 118 -2.34 4.86 -9.59
CA VAL A 118 -3.51 5.46 -8.93
C VAL A 118 -4.45 4.35 -8.45
N GLU A 119 -4.86 4.40 -7.18
CA GLU A 119 -5.92 3.54 -6.66
C GLU A 119 -7.30 3.99 -7.12
N ALA A 120 -8.18 3.03 -7.39
CA ALA A 120 -9.53 3.27 -7.88
C ALA A 120 -10.57 2.41 -7.17
N ASN A 121 -11.76 2.98 -7.00
CA ASN A 121 -12.98 2.23 -6.75
C ASN A 121 -13.70 2.03 -8.10
N PRO A 122 -14.21 0.83 -8.42
CA PRO A 122 -14.93 0.58 -9.67
C PRO A 122 -16.06 1.58 -9.97
N GLU A 123 -16.72 2.10 -8.93
CA GLU A 123 -17.82 3.09 -9.06
C GLU A 123 -17.37 4.49 -9.50
N THR A 124 -16.08 4.81 -9.32
CA THR A 124 -15.56 6.16 -9.59
C THR A 124 -14.75 6.25 -10.90
N VAL A 125 -14.61 5.13 -11.61
CA VAL A 125 -13.91 5.08 -12.89
C VAL A 125 -14.81 5.58 -14.02
N THR A 126 -14.41 6.68 -14.66
CA THR A 126 -15.07 7.21 -15.87
C THR A 126 -14.03 7.40 -16.97
N ARG A 127 -14.49 7.38 -18.21
CA ARG A 127 -13.60 7.58 -19.36
C ARG A 127 -12.92 8.96 -19.32
N GLU A 128 -13.67 10.01 -19.00
CA GLU A 128 -13.14 11.38 -18.92
C GLU A 128 -12.04 11.52 -17.88
N LEU A 129 -12.25 10.94 -16.68
CA LEU A 129 -11.23 10.97 -15.63
C LEU A 129 -9.97 10.22 -16.07
N LEU A 130 -10.14 9.03 -16.66
CA LEU A 130 -8.98 8.22 -17.07
C LEU A 130 -8.19 8.85 -18.21
N ASP A 131 -8.86 9.50 -19.16
CA ASP A 131 -8.17 10.25 -20.24
C ASP A 131 -7.28 11.37 -19.64
N GLN A 132 -7.76 12.08 -18.61
CA GLN A 132 -6.98 13.08 -17.89
C GLN A 132 -5.80 12.47 -17.12
N LEU A 133 -6.01 11.37 -16.41
CA LEU A 133 -4.98 10.68 -15.65
C LEU A 133 -3.86 10.16 -16.58
N VAL A 134 -4.23 9.54 -17.70
CA VAL A 134 -3.27 9.05 -18.69
C VAL A 134 -2.50 10.20 -19.34
N ALA A 135 -3.16 11.28 -19.70
CA ALA A 135 -2.51 12.49 -20.22
C ALA A 135 -1.52 13.09 -19.22
N GLY A 136 -1.76 12.93 -17.91
CA GLY A 136 -0.86 13.32 -16.83
C GLY A 136 0.23 12.30 -16.48
N GLY A 137 0.34 11.18 -17.23
CA GLY A 137 1.40 10.20 -17.07
C GLY A 137 1.04 8.98 -16.21
N VAL A 138 -0.21 8.82 -15.75
CA VAL A 138 -0.65 7.61 -15.06
C VAL A 138 -0.57 6.42 -16.01
N ASN A 139 0.18 5.40 -15.63
CA ASN A 139 0.42 4.20 -16.45
C ASN A 139 0.10 2.89 -15.74
N ARG A 140 -0.25 2.93 -14.44
CA ARG A 140 -0.70 1.80 -13.64
C ARG A 140 -1.94 2.19 -12.82
N MET A 141 -2.88 1.27 -12.64
CA MET A 141 -4.05 1.46 -11.77
C MET A 141 -4.29 0.24 -10.90
N SER A 142 -4.61 0.47 -9.62
CA SER A 142 -5.01 -0.55 -8.66
C SER A 142 -6.50 -0.43 -8.39
N MET A 143 -7.26 -1.48 -8.65
CA MET A 143 -8.71 -1.48 -8.54
C MET A 143 -9.18 -2.33 -7.37
N GLY A 144 -9.76 -1.71 -6.37
CA GLY A 144 -10.26 -2.39 -5.18
C GLY A 144 -11.60 -3.12 -5.45
N ALA A 145 -11.53 -4.39 -5.88
CA ALA A 145 -12.70 -5.26 -6.00
C ALA A 145 -13.07 -5.91 -4.68
N GLN A 146 -12.10 -6.36 -3.90
CA GLN A 146 -12.20 -7.04 -2.62
C GLN A 146 -12.86 -8.44 -2.69
N SER A 147 -14.00 -8.59 -3.33
CA SER A 147 -14.72 -9.82 -3.67
C SER A 147 -15.69 -9.56 -4.83
N PHE A 148 -16.08 -10.61 -5.54
CA PHE A 148 -17.16 -10.58 -6.54
C PHE A 148 -18.50 -11.08 -5.98
N ASP A 149 -18.52 -11.54 -4.72
CA ASP A 149 -19.73 -11.97 -4.03
C ASP A 149 -20.34 -10.82 -3.21
N GLU A 150 -21.58 -10.44 -3.53
CA GLU A 150 -22.31 -9.37 -2.83
C GLU A 150 -22.45 -9.61 -1.33
N ARG A 151 -22.47 -10.88 -0.86
CA ARG A 151 -22.56 -11.21 0.57
C ARG A 151 -21.28 -10.80 1.29
N HIS A 152 -20.12 -11.07 0.68
CA HIS A 152 -18.81 -10.72 1.24
C HIS A 152 -18.57 -9.23 1.16
N LEU A 153 -18.94 -8.57 0.07
CA LEU A 153 -18.92 -7.11 -0.03
C LEU A 153 -19.78 -6.46 1.07
N LYS A 154 -20.98 -6.99 1.33
CA LYS A 154 -21.85 -6.52 2.42
C LYS A 154 -21.19 -6.72 3.80
N THR A 155 -20.53 -7.85 4.04
CA THR A 155 -19.80 -8.09 5.29
C THR A 155 -18.69 -7.06 5.51
N LEU A 156 -17.96 -6.71 4.45
CA LEU A 156 -16.91 -5.70 4.43
C LEU A 156 -17.47 -4.26 4.45
N GLU A 157 -18.79 -4.07 4.31
CA GLU A 157 -19.44 -2.77 4.07
C GLU A 157 -18.77 -2.03 2.90
N ARG A 158 -18.52 -2.79 1.83
CA ARG A 158 -17.94 -2.27 0.60
C ARG A 158 -19.04 -1.98 -0.42
N TRP A 159 -19.22 -0.70 -0.73
CA TRP A 159 -20.28 -0.24 -1.60
C TRP A 159 -19.80 -0.10 -3.05
N HIS A 160 -19.91 -1.16 -3.81
CA HIS A 160 -19.83 -1.16 -5.26
C HIS A 160 -20.57 -2.39 -5.81
N ASP A 161 -21.03 -2.31 -7.02
CA ASP A 161 -21.57 -3.44 -7.76
C ASP A 161 -20.39 -4.27 -8.31
N PRO A 162 -20.26 -5.56 -7.96
CA PRO A 162 -19.15 -6.39 -8.43
C PRO A 162 -19.08 -6.49 -9.96
N ARG A 163 -20.21 -6.36 -10.67
CA ARG A 163 -20.26 -6.35 -12.14
C ARG A 163 -19.54 -5.14 -12.76
N LYS A 164 -19.40 -4.05 -12.01
CA LYS A 164 -18.69 -2.84 -12.46
C LYS A 164 -17.17 -3.00 -12.49
N VAL A 165 -16.61 -3.97 -11.80
CA VAL A 165 -15.15 -4.22 -11.80
C VAL A 165 -14.69 -4.49 -13.24
N GLY A 166 -15.34 -5.41 -13.95
CA GLY A 166 -15.00 -5.73 -15.33
C GLY A 166 -15.16 -4.54 -16.29
N LEU A 167 -16.24 -3.75 -16.10
CA LEU A 167 -16.44 -2.54 -16.89
C LEU A 167 -15.33 -1.50 -16.63
N ALA A 168 -14.96 -1.29 -15.37
CA ALA A 168 -13.91 -0.34 -15.00
C ALA A 168 -12.53 -0.75 -15.56
N VAL A 169 -12.22 -2.06 -15.52
CA VAL A 169 -11.02 -2.62 -16.16
C VAL A 169 -11.03 -2.36 -17.67
N GLN A 170 -12.17 -2.58 -18.35
CA GLN A 170 -12.32 -2.31 -19.77
C GLN A 170 -12.12 -0.82 -20.11
N ILE A 171 -12.72 0.08 -19.34
CA ILE A 171 -12.58 1.53 -19.52
C ILE A 171 -11.11 1.93 -19.35
N ALA A 172 -10.41 1.38 -18.32
CA ALA A 172 -9.01 1.67 -18.06
C ALA A 172 -8.10 1.22 -19.23
N ARG A 173 -8.31 0.02 -19.77
CA ARG A 173 -7.59 -0.46 -20.96
C ARG A 173 -7.84 0.43 -22.18
N GLN A 174 -9.08 0.81 -22.43
CA GLN A 174 -9.45 1.69 -23.56
C GLN A 174 -8.84 3.10 -23.40
N ALA A 175 -8.64 3.57 -22.18
CA ALA A 175 -7.95 4.84 -21.91
C ALA A 175 -6.43 4.74 -22.10
N GLY A 176 -5.86 3.53 -22.21
CA GLY A 176 -4.43 3.32 -22.44
C GLY A 176 -3.63 2.87 -21.21
N ILE A 177 -4.28 2.54 -20.09
CA ILE A 177 -3.61 1.97 -18.93
C ILE A 177 -3.35 0.49 -19.18
N ALA A 178 -2.08 0.13 -19.37
CA ALA A 178 -1.68 -1.23 -19.72
C ALA A 178 -1.40 -2.11 -18.49
N ASN A 179 -1.04 -1.54 -17.33
CA ASN A 179 -0.76 -2.26 -16.11
C ASN A 179 -1.91 -2.07 -15.10
N LEU A 180 -2.77 -3.07 -15.03
CA LEU A 180 -3.95 -3.06 -14.15
C LEU A 180 -3.79 -4.10 -13.05
N ASN A 181 -4.05 -3.67 -11.83
CA ASN A 181 -4.15 -4.52 -10.67
C ASN A 181 -5.61 -4.66 -10.21
N THR A 182 -5.97 -5.82 -9.66
CA THR A 182 -7.22 -6.03 -8.94
C THR A 182 -6.90 -6.48 -7.52
N ASP A 183 -7.40 -5.74 -6.53
CA ASP A 183 -7.22 -6.06 -5.12
C ASP A 183 -8.39 -6.91 -4.63
N LEU A 184 -8.07 -8.03 -3.97
CA LEU A 184 -9.01 -8.97 -3.38
C LEU A 184 -8.69 -9.19 -1.90
N ILE A 185 -9.69 -9.64 -1.14
CA ILE A 185 -9.55 -10.00 0.27
C ILE A 185 -10.04 -11.44 0.46
N PHE A 186 -9.27 -12.25 1.18
CA PHE A 186 -9.69 -13.57 1.65
C PHE A 186 -9.80 -13.62 3.18
N ALA A 187 -10.29 -14.73 3.71
CA ALA A 187 -10.63 -14.90 5.12
C ALA A 187 -11.69 -13.90 5.64
N ILE A 188 -12.60 -13.48 4.76
CA ILE A 188 -13.76 -12.66 5.13
C ILE A 188 -14.69 -13.50 6.00
N PRO A 189 -15.27 -12.99 7.12
CA PRO A 189 -16.22 -13.72 7.92
C PRO A 189 -17.33 -14.40 7.10
N GLY A 190 -17.42 -15.73 7.22
CA GLY A 190 -18.36 -16.57 6.49
C GLY A 190 -17.94 -16.95 5.05
N GLN A 191 -16.74 -16.57 4.62
CA GLN A 191 -16.18 -16.99 3.34
C GLN A 191 -15.70 -18.45 3.40
N SER A 192 -15.96 -19.20 2.37
CA SER A 192 -15.50 -20.59 2.19
C SER A 192 -14.42 -20.68 1.13
N LEU A 193 -13.69 -21.82 1.08
CA LEU A 193 -12.75 -22.15 0.00
C LEU A 193 -13.41 -22.06 -1.39
N ALA A 194 -14.67 -22.47 -1.50
CA ALA A 194 -15.41 -22.37 -2.76
C ALA A 194 -15.71 -20.91 -3.15
N ASP A 195 -15.91 -20.01 -2.17
CA ASP A 195 -16.08 -18.58 -2.43
C ASP A 195 -14.78 -17.96 -2.93
N VAL A 196 -13.63 -18.28 -2.30
CA VAL A 196 -12.30 -17.85 -2.76
C VAL A 196 -12.00 -18.36 -4.18
N SER A 197 -12.36 -19.63 -4.48
CA SER A 197 -12.18 -20.17 -5.84
C SER A 197 -13.00 -19.40 -6.88
N ARG A 198 -14.23 -19.01 -6.56
CA ARG A 198 -15.08 -18.19 -7.47
C ARG A 198 -14.51 -16.78 -7.65
N ASP A 199 -14.08 -16.14 -6.57
CA ASP A 199 -13.44 -14.81 -6.64
C ASP A 199 -12.17 -14.86 -7.52
N LEU A 200 -11.38 -15.94 -7.43
CA LEU A 200 -10.23 -16.16 -8.30
C LEU A 200 -10.63 -16.36 -9.77
N ASP A 201 -11.68 -17.13 -10.05
CA ASP A 201 -12.17 -17.33 -11.42
C ASP A 201 -12.56 -16.00 -12.06
N GLU A 202 -13.32 -15.17 -11.35
CA GLU A 202 -13.74 -13.86 -11.81
C GLU A 202 -12.53 -12.91 -12.00
N ALA A 203 -11.61 -12.85 -11.03
CA ALA A 203 -10.42 -12.02 -11.11
C ALA A 203 -9.52 -12.40 -12.28
N LEU A 204 -9.26 -13.69 -12.48
CA LEU A 204 -8.45 -14.19 -13.59
C LEU A 204 -9.11 -13.92 -14.95
N ALA A 205 -10.45 -13.98 -15.03
CA ALA A 205 -11.22 -13.65 -16.23
C ALA A 205 -11.09 -12.19 -16.65
N LEU A 206 -10.80 -11.26 -15.72
CA LEU A 206 -10.52 -9.85 -16.05
C LEU A 206 -9.25 -9.68 -16.91
N GLY A 207 -8.33 -10.64 -16.85
CA GLY A 207 -7.07 -10.61 -17.60
C GLY A 207 -6.13 -9.49 -17.18
N THR A 208 -6.19 -9.02 -15.93
CA THR A 208 -5.30 -7.97 -15.43
C THR A 208 -3.86 -8.48 -15.31
N GLU A 209 -2.90 -7.58 -15.33
CA GLU A 209 -1.46 -7.87 -15.29
C GLU A 209 -0.97 -8.18 -13.89
N HIS A 210 -1.73 -7.76 -12.88
CA HIS A 210 -1.38 -7.87 -11.48
C HIS A 210 -2.62 -8.23 -10.64
N LEU A 211 -2.42 -9.01 -9.58
CA LEU A 211 -3.44 -9.33 -8.59
C LEU A 211 -2.84 -9.21 -7.20
N SER A 212 -3.55 -8.51 -6.33
CA SER A 212 -3.27 -8.46 -4.90
C SER A 212 -4.34 -9.27 -4.17
N TYR A 213 -3.95 -10.15 -3.27
CA TYR A 213 -4.89 -10.94 -2.48
C TYR A 213 -4.49 -10.90 -1.01
N TYR A 214 -5.17 -10.05 -0.26
CA TYR A 214 -4.84 -9.75 1.13
C TYR A 214 -5.65 -10.61 2.08
N ASN A 215 -5.01 -11.11 3.14
CA ASN A 215 -5.72 -11.66 4.29
C ASN A 215 -6.46 -10.53 5.03
N LEU A 216 -7.72 -10.77 5.43
CA LEU A 216 -8.48 -9.80 6.21
C LEU A 216 -7.86 -9.61 7.60
N THR A 217 -7.31 -8.43 7.83
CA THR A 217 -6.79 -8.02 9.14
C THR A 217 -7.83 -7.21 9.93
N TYR A 218 -7.93 -7.51 11.23
CA TYR A 218 -8.84 -6.81 12.15
C TYR A 218 -8.12 -5.64 12.82
N GLU A 219 -7.93 -4.56 12.09
CA GLU A 219 -7.17 -3.38 12.53
C GLU A 219 -7.84 -2.65 13.71
N PRO A 220 -7.06 -2.14 14.70
CA PRO A 220 -7.58 -1.67 16.00
C PRO A 220 -8.68 -0.61 15.93
N ASN A 221 -8.65 0.31 14.98
CA ASN A 221 -9.57 1.44 14.90
C ASN A 221 -10.70 1.23 13.88
N THR A 222 -10.93 -0.01 13.44
CA THR A 222 -11.92 -0.32 12.42
C THR A 222 -13.26 -0.77 13.02
N ALA A 223 -14.35 -0.54 12.28
CA ALA A 223 -15.66 -1.07 12.66
C ALA A 223 -15.67 -2.61 12.66
N MET A 224 -14.88 -3.26 11.80
CA MET A 224 -14.74 -4.72 11.76
C MET A 224 -14.15 -5.26 13.07
N LYS A 225 -13.13 -4.60 13.63
CA LYS A 225 -12.56 -4.96 14.94
C LYS A 225 -13.57 -4.81 16.09
N GLN A 226 -14.40 -3.76 16.02
CA GLN A 226 -15.48 -3.57 17.00
C GLN A 226 -16.54 -4.66 16.88
N LYS A 227 -16.97 -5.03 15.67
CA LYS A 227 -17.91 -6.14 15.42
C LYS A 227 -17.36 -7.47 15.94
N LEU A 228 -16.05 -7.73 15.74
CA LEU A 228 -15.39 -8.90 16.31
C LEU A 228 -15.46 -8.89 17.84
N ALA A 229 -15.11 -7.78 18.48
CA ALA A 229 -15.14 -7.66 19.94
C ALA A 229 -16.55 -7.82 20.53
N MET A 230 -17.60 -7.48 19.78
CA MET A 230 -19.00 -7.65 20.15
C MET A 230 -19.57 -9.04 19.79
N GLY A 231 -18.78 -9.94 19.21
CA GLY A 231 -19.23 -11.26 18.77
C GLY A 231 -20.21 -11.23 17.59
N GLN A 232 -20.25 -10.14 16.83
CA GLN A 232 -21.15 -9.96 15.69
C GLN A 232 -20.57 -10.58 14.39
N VAL A 233 -19.28 -10.84 14.35
CA VAL A 233 -18.60 -11.58 13.31
C VAL A 233 -17.68 -12.60 13.95
N THR A 234 -17.50 -13.74 13.26
CA THR A 234 -16.55 -14.79 13.65
C THR A 234 -15.47 -14.85 12.57
N PRO A 235 -14.18 -14.75 12.91
CA PRO A 235 -13.08 -14.92 11.97
C PRO A 235 -13.15 -16.32 11.32
N VAL A 236 -12.59 -16.47 10.16
CA VAL A 236 -12.27 -17.77 9.59
C VAL A 236 -11.22 -18.42 10.49
N ASP A 237 -11.31 -19.73 10.70
CA ASP A 237 -10.32 -20.45 11.49
C ASP A 237 -8.98 -20.57 10.74
N GLU A 238 -7.88 -20.72 11.49
CA GLU A 238 -6.52 -20.69 10.97
C GLU A 238 -6.26 -21.80 9.93
N ASP A 239 -6.81 -23.00 10.11
CA ASP A 239 -6.63 -24.09 9.15
C ASP A 239 -7.32 -23.78 7.82
N THR A 240 -8.54 -23.23 7.88
CA THR A 240 -9.28 -22.80 6.69
C THR A 240 -8.58 -21.60 6.01
N GLU A 241 -8.06 -20.67 6.78
CA GLU A 241 -7.29 -19.52 6.27
C GLU A 241 -6.02 -19.97 5.52
N ALA A 242 -5.26 -20.88 6.12
CA ALA A 242 -4.09 -21.50 5.47
C ALA A 242 -4.47 -22.21 4.16
N ALA A 243 -5.55 -22.99 4.16
CA ALA A 243 -6.04 -23.68 2.97
C ALA A 243 -6.51 -22.69 1.87
N MET A 244 -7.09 -21.54 2.24
CA MET A 244 -7.43 -20.48 1.28
C MET A 244 -6.16 -19.90 0.64
N TYR A 245 -5.13 -19.64 1.42
CA TYR A 245 -3.87 -19.10 0.90
C TYR A 245 -3.15 -20.10 -0.01
N GLU A 246 -3.11 -21.40 0.36
CA GLU A 246 -2.57 -22.47 -0.48
C GLU A 246 -3.33 -22.60 -1.83
N LEU A 247 -4.67 -22.49 -1.80
CA LEU A 247 -5.49 -22.44 -3.00
C LEU A 247 -5.09 -21.25 -3.89
N ILE A 248 -4.92 -20.06 -3.33
CA ILE A 248 -4.50 -18.86 -4.07
C ILE A 248 -3.13 -19.10 -4.71
N LEU A 249 -2.14 -19.56 -3.95
CA LEU A 249 -0.79 -19.86 -4.46
C LEU A 249 -0.84 -20.79 -5.67
N SER A 250 -1.57 -21.92 -5.54
CA SER A 250 -1.70 -22.93 -6.59
C SER A 250 -2.38 -22.37 -7.85
N ARG A 251 -3.49 -21.65 -7.68
CA ARG A 251 -4.28 -21.11 -8.79
C ARG A 251 -3.54 -19.99 -9.53
N MET A 252 -2.83 -19.11 -8.82
CA MET A 252 -2.05 -18.04 -9.41
C MET A 252 -0.86 -18.58 -10.22
N ALA A 253 -0.14 -19.57 -9.69
CA ALA A 253 0.92 -20.25 -10.42
C ALA A 253 0.40 -20.93 -11.69
N GLY A 254 -0.74 -21.65 -11.61
CA GLY A 254 -1.42 -22.28 -12.75
C GLY A 254 -1.87 -21.28 -13.83
N ALA A 255 -2.15 -20.03 -13.45
CA ALA A 255 -2.54 -18.95 -14.37
C ALA A 255 -1.33 -18.17 -14.94
N GLY A 256 -0.08 -18.57 -14.62
CA GLY A 256 1.15 -17.98 -15.12
C GLY A 256 1.48 -16.62 -14.50
N PHE A 257 1.06 -16.39 -13.26
CA PHE A 257 1.49 -15.27 -12.45
C PHE A 257 2.74 -15.63 -11.65
N GLU A 258 3.65 -14.68 -11.53
CA GLU A 258 4.80 -14.75 -10.63
C GLU A 258 4.40 -14.19 -9.27
N HIS A 259 4.56 -15.00 -8.23
CA HIS A 259 4.43 -14.57 -6.85
C HIS A 259 5.70 -13.81 -6.47
N TYR A 260 5.65 -12.50 -6.27
CA TYR A 260 6.87 -11.75 -5.99
C TYR A 260 7.01 -11.28 -4.53
N GLU A 261 5.90 -11.18 -3.80
CA GLU A 261 5.87 -10.95 -2.35
C GLU A 261 4.56 -11.51 -1.75
N ILE A 262 4.42 -11.55 -0.44
CA ILE A 262 3.41 -12.32 0.32
C ILE A 262 1.98 -12.22 -0.26
N SER A 263 1.53 -11.01 -0.60
CA SER A 263 0.13 -10.75 -1.00
C SER A 263 -0.01 -10.36 -2.47
N ASN A 264 1.07 -10.35 -3.26
CA ASN A 264 1.04 -9.79 -4.61
C ASN A 264 1.64 -10.72 -5.67
N TRP A 265 0.91 -10.82 -6.78
CA TRP A 265 1.26 -11.60 -7.96
C TRP A 265 1.19 -10.73 -9.20
N SER A 266 2.11 -10.95 -10.13
CA SER A 266 2.10 -10.23 -11.41
C SER A 266 2.37 -11.16 -12.59
N LYS A 267 2.00 -10.74 -13.79
CA LYS A 267 2.57 -11.31 -15.00
C LYS A 267 4.08 -11.06 -15.02
N PRO A 268 4.88 -11.93 -15.68
CA PRO A 268 6.33 -11.79 -15.73
C PRO A 268 6.77 -10.38 -16.13
N GLY A 269 7.64 -9.79 -15.31
CA GLY A 269 8.21 -8.46 -15.55
C GLY A 269 7.30 -7.27 -15.20
N LEU A 270 6.11 -7.49 -14.60
CA LEU A 270 5.14 -6.43 -14.29
C LEU A 270 4.79 -6.30 -12.78
N PRO A 271 5.72 -6.56 -11.84
CA PRO A 271 5.45 -6.29 -10.44
C PRO A 271 5.23 -4.79 -10.20
N CYS A 272 4.57 -4.44 -9.09
CA CYS A 272 4.47 -3.04 -8.68
C CYS A 272 5.83 -2.53 -8.19
N GLY A 273 6.42 -1.62 -8.94
CA GLY A 273 7.74 -1.05 -8.63
C GLY A 273 7.74 -0.25 -7.32
N HIS A 274 6.64 0.44 -7.03
CA HIS A 274 6.50 1.18 -5.76
C HIS A 274 6.45 0.23 -4.56
N ASN A 275 5.73 -0.90 -4.66
CA ASN A 275 5.70 -1.92 -3.62
C ASN A 275 7.08 -2.58 -3.41
N LEU A 276 7.76 -2.92 -4.50
CA LEU A 276 9.13 -3.44 -4.42
C LEU A 276 10.10 -2.44 -3.75
N MET A 277 9.95 -1.14 -4.01
CA MET A 277 10.75 -0.11 -3.35
C MET A 277 10.56 -0.15 -1.82
N TYR A 278 9.33 -0.34 -1.32
CA TYR A 278 9.09 -0.53 0.11
C TYR A 278 9.79 -1.78 0.63
N TRP A 279 9.60 -2.94 0.00
CA TRP A 279 10.19 -4.20 0.44
C TRP A 279 11.73 -4.23 0.38
N THR A 280 12.34 -3.44 -0.50
CA THR A 280 13.79 -3.27 -0.55
C THR A 280 14.31 -2.12 0.33
N ASN A 281 13.46 -1.61 1.22
CA ASN A 281 13.78 -0.57 2.19
C ASN A 281 14.36 0.71 1.53
N GLY A 282 13.75 1.11 0.39
CA GLY A 282 14.11 2.33 -0.33
C GLY A 282 13.72 3.61 0.41
N ASN A 283 14.15 4.76 -0.11
CA ASN A 283 13.77 6.05 0.43
C ASN A 283 12.56 6.61 -0.30
N TRP A 284 11.54 6.99 0.46
CA TRP A 284 10.37 7.65 -0.09
C TRP A 284 9.92 8.82 0.78
N VAL A 285 9.25 9.77 0.16
CA VAL A 285 8.53 10.83 0.86
C VAL A 285 7.03 10.69 0.61
N GLY A 286 6.25 10.98 1.64
CA GLY A 286 4.80 10.99 1.58
C GLY A 286 4.25 12.39 1.67
N ALA A 287 3.25 12.73 0.85
CA ALA A 287 2.52 13.98 0.89
C ALA A 287 1.02 13.74 1.10
N GLY A 288 0.36 14.68 1.77
CA GLY A 288 -1.03 14.58 2.20
C GLY A 288 -1.19 14.14 3.66
N PRO A 289 -2.40 14.31 4.25
CA PRO A 289 -2.64 13.91 5.64
C PRO A 289 -2.51 12.40 5.80
N ALA A 290 -1.88 11.96 6.89
CA ALA A 290 -1.56 10.56 7.19
C ALA A 290 -0.49 9.89 6.30
N ALA A 291 0.07 10.58 5.31
CA ALA A 291 1.16 10.04 4.51
C ALA A 291 2.39 9.78 5.39
N ALA A 292 3.03 8.61 5.20
CA ALA A 292 4.27 8.25 5.87
C ALA A 292 5.46 8.43 4.94
N SER A 293 6.61 8.72 5.53
CA SER A 293 7.89 8.87 4.82
C SER A 293 8.96 8.03 5.49
N HIS A 294 9.94 7.55 4.70
CA HIS A 294 11.14 6.89 5.16
C HIS A 294 12.34 7.40 4.38
N VAL A 295 13.29 8.04 5.05
CA VAL A 295 14.49 8.59 4.42
C VAL A 295 15.71 8.30 5.31
N ALA A 296 16.64 7.51 4.82
CA ALA A 296 17.90 7.18 5.48
C ALA A 296 17.75 6.65 6.93
N GLY A 297 16.70 5.86 7.20
CA GLY A 297 16.39 5.30 8.51
C GLY A 297 15.60 6.23 9.44
N TYR A 298 15.23 7.42 8.98
CA TYR A 298 14.22 8.24 9.65
C TYR A 298 12.84 7.95 9.08
N ARG A 299 11.87 7.76 9.96
CA ARG A 299 10.47 7.60 9.61
C ARG A 299 9.65 8.68 10.28
N TRP A 300 8.66 9.19 9.57
CA TRP A 300 7.68 10.13 10.11
C TRP A 300 6.35 9.99 9.38
N LYS A 301 5.31 10.50 9.99
CA LYS A 301 3.97 10.50 9.45
C LYS A 301 3.36 11.90 9.53
N ASN A 302 2.72 12.32 8.48
CA ASN A 302 1.90 13.52 8.50
C ASN A 302 0.68 13.28 9.39
N GLN A 303 0.25 14.30 10.13
CA GLN A 303 -0.89 14.17 11.04
C GLN A 303 -2.14 13.71 10.28
N PRO A 304 -2.84 12.63 10.74
CA PRO A 304 -4.03 12.10 10.09
C PRO A 304 -5.27 12.97 10.41
N SER A 305 -5.25 14.23 9.99
CA SER A 305 -6.34 15.18 10.20
C SER A 305 -6.34 16.26 9.12
N LEU A 306 -7.42 16.35 8.35
CA LEU A 306 -7.54 17.30 7.24
C LEU A 306 -7.53 18.75 7.72
N GLY A 307 -8.22 19.09 8.83
CA GLY A 307 -8.31 20.45 9.34
C GLY A 307 -6.93 21.08 9.63
N PRO A 308 -6.13 20.47 10.54
CA PRO A 308 -4.76 20.93 10.80
C PRO A 308 -3.87 20.92 9.53
N TYR A 309 -4.03 19.94 8.64
CA TYR A 309 -3.30 19.88 7.38
C TYR A 309 -3.58 21.12 6.51
N LEU A 310 -4.85 21.50 6.33
CA LEU A 310 -5.25 22.66 5.55
C LEU A 310 -4.85 24.01 6.19
N ALA A 311 -4.62 24.04 7.49
CA ALA A 311 -4.26 25.25 8.23
C ALA A 311 -2.78 25.62 8.12
N THR A 312 -1.96 24.78 7.46
CA THR A 312 -0.50 24.99 7.32
C THR A 312 -0.11 25.26 5.87
N THR A 313 1.09 25.78 5.67
CA THR A 313 1.74 25.94 4.35
C THR A 313 3.12 25.28 4.38
N GLY A 314 3.63 24.88 3.23
CA GLY A 314 4.89 24.16 3.11
C GLY A 314 4.87 22.84 3.87
N GLN A 315 5.69 22.72 4.91
CA GLN A 315 5.76 21.53 5.74
C GLN A 315 4.44 21.25 6.47
N PRO A 316 3.86 20.05 6.35
CA PRO A 316 2.66 19.66 7.11
C PRO A 316 2.98 19.40 8.58
N PRO A 317 1.96 19.35 9.46
CA PRO A 317 2.14 18.85 10.82
C PRO A 317 2.60 17.37 10.79
N ILE A 318 3.72 17.09 11.43
CA ILE A 318 4.34 15.77 11.48
C ILE A 318 4.12 15.15 12.87
N ILE A 319 3.88 13.86 12.89
CA ILE A 319 3.77 13.01 14.09
C ILE A 319 4.63 11.75 13.92
N GLU A 320 4.81 11.01 15.00
CA GLU A 320 5.44 9.67 14.98
C GLU A 320 6.83 9.67 14.34
N VAL A 321 7.67 10.65 14.69
CA VAL A 321 9.04 10.71 14.18
C VAL A 321 9.90 9.66 14.90
N GLU A 322 10.53 8.79 14.12
CA GLU A 322 11.43 7.74 14.60
C GLU A 322 12.77 7.84 13.89
N HIS A 323 13.82 7.47 14.59
CA HIS A 323 15.13 7.18 14.02
C HIS A 323 15.58 5.82 14.51
N LEU A 324 15.66 4.87 13.61
CA LEU A 324 16.05 3.50 13.93
C LEU A 324 17.54 3.45 14.31
N THR A 325 17.85 2.73 15.37
CA THR A 325 19.24 2.37 15.69
C THR A 325 19.84 1.49 14.59
N ALA A 326 21.14 1.31 14.56
CA ALA A 326 21.78 0.43 13.59
C ALA A 326 21.28 -1.02 13.72
N GLU A 327 20.98 -1.47 14.95
CA GLU A 327 20.45 -2.80 15.23
C GLU A 327 19.00 -2.97 14.77
N ASP A 328 18.12 -2.01 15.10
CA ASP A 328 16.73 -2.02 14.66
C ASP A 328 16.62 -2.02 13.12
N ARG A 329 17.53 -1.30 12.44
CA ARG A 329 17.60 -1.29 10.98
C ARG A 329 17.98 -2.65 10.39
N ILE A 330 18.80 -3.44 11.05
CA ILE A 330 19.11 -4.81 10.60
C ILE A 330 17.85 -5.66 10.63
N GLY A 331 17.13 -5.66 11.75
CA GLY A 331 15.86 -6.38 11.89
C GLY A 331 14.83 -5.93 10.84
N GLU A 332 14.66 -4.61 10.66
CA GLU A 332 13.76 -4.07 9.65
C GLU A 332 14.11 -4.54 8.23
N VAL A 333 15.39 -4.44 7.83
CA VAL A 333 15.83 -4.86 6.50
C VAL A 333 15.57 -6.36 6.29
N LEU A 334 15.87 -7.21 7.27
CA LEU A 334 15.57 -8.64 7.20
C LEU A 334 14.06 -8.88 7.05
N MET A 335 13.25 -8.24 7.91
CA MET A 335 11.80 -8.35 7.89
C MET A 335 11.21 -7.96 6.53
N MET A 336 11.70 -6.87 5.93
CA MET A 336 11.20 -6.39 4.64
C MET A 336 11.63 -7.31 3.49
N TYR A 337 12.91 -7.62 3.38
CA TYR A 337 13.43 -8.44 2.27
C TYR A 337 12.92 -9.88 2.29
N LEU A 338 12.75 -10.50 3.46
CA LEU A 338 12.26 -11.88 3.55
C LEU A 338 10.76 -12.02 3.21
N ARG A 339 10.03 -10.92 3.08
CA ARG A 339 8.67 -10.93 2.51
C ARG A 339 8.68 -11.06 0.98
N LEU A 340 9.81 -10.76 0.33
CA LEU A 340 9.98 -11.00 -1.10
C LEU A 340 10.21 -12.50 -1.36
N ARG A 341 9.56 -13.05 -2.38
CA ARG A 341 9.77 -14.46 -2.81
C ARG A 341 11.19 -14.71 -3.34
N GLN A 342 11.85 -13.70 -3.84
CA GLN A 342 13.26 -13.77 -4.17
C GLN A 342 14.12 -13.86 -2.91
N GLY A 343 13.69 -13.21 -1.82
CA GLY A 343 14.44 -13.13 -0.58
C GLY A 343 15.60 -12.12 -0.63
N MET A 344 16.55 -12.29 0.29
CA MET A 344 17.70 -11.41 0.48
C MET A 344 18.98 -12.08 -0.03
N PRO A 345 19.86 -11.37 -0.77
CA PRO A 345 21.15 -11.94 -1.17
C PRO A 345 21.94 -12.43 0.04
N THR A 346 22.46 -13.67 0.02
CA THR A 346 23.22 -14.26 1.13
C THR A 346 24.44 -13.42 1.51
N THR A 347 25.09 -12.80 0.53
CA THR A 347 26.22 -11.88 0.77
C THR A 347 25.83 -10.61 1.52
N ALA A 348 24.57 -10.20 1.46
CA ALA A 348 24.03 -9.09 2.25
C ALA A 348 23.62 -9.57 3.65
N VAL A 349 23.04 -10.76 3.76
CA VAL A 349 22.74 -11.41 5.05
C VAL A 349 24.02 -11.57 5.88
N GLU A 350 25.09 -12.14 5.32
CA GLU A 350 26.38 -12.34 5.99
C GLU A 350 27.00 -11.04 6.53
N LYS A 351 26.74 -9.91 5.87
CA LYS A 351 27.26 -8.60 6.29
C LYS A 351 26.41 -7.92 7.35
N LEU A 352 25.14 -8.27 7.43
CA LEU A 352 24.16 -7.60 8.29
C LEU A 352 23.92 -8.35 9.59
N VAL A 353 23.88 -9.69 9.55
CA VAL A 353 23.48 -10.48 10.71
C VAL A 353 24.65 -10.70 11.67
N ASP A 354 24.41 -10.52 12.95
CA ASP A 354 25.30 -10.93 14.03
C ASP A 354 25.22 -12.45 14.27
N ALA A 355 26.07 -12.97 15.17
CA ALA A 355 26.14 -14.40 15.48
C ALA A 355 24.79 -14.95 15.99
N ARG A 356 24.03 -14.18 16.79
CA ARG A 356 22.71 -14.59 17.31
C ARG A 356 21.70 -14.82 16.18
N ARG A 357 21.61 -13.86 15.27
CA ARG A 357 20.71 -13.96 14.11
C ARG A 357 21.15 -15.07 13.15
N GLN A 358 22.45 -15.30 13.02
CA GLN A 358 23.00 -16.39 12.20
C GLN A 358 22.62 -17.76 12.74
N ASP A 359 22.64 -17.95 14.06
CA ASP A 359 22.16 -19.17 14.73
C ASP A 359 20.66 -19.37 14.48
N LYS A 360 19.85 -18.28 14.56
CA LYS A 360 18.41 -18.34 14.26
C LYS A 360 18.11 -18.65 12.79
N VAL A 361 18.83 -18.07 11.85
CA VAL A 361 18.72 -18.44 10.42
C VAL A 361 19.02 -19.92 10.23
N SER A 362 20.05 -20.46 10.90
CA SER A 362 20.38 -21.87 10.83
C SER A 362 19.28 -22.76 11.42
N GLU A 363 18.71 -22.40 12.58
CA GLU A 363 17.59 -23.09 13.22
C GLU A 363 16.36 -23.11 12.32
N LEU A 364 15.94 -21.94 11.80
CA LEU A 364 14.78 -21.81 10.92
C LEU A 364 14.96 -22.56 9.60
N THR A 365 16.19 -22.67 9.10
CA THR A 365 16.52 -23.48 7.93
C THR A 365 16.37 -24.98 8.22
N HIS A 366 16.81 -25.45 9.38
CA HIS A 366 16.61 -26.84 9.81
C HIS A 366 15.13 -27.20 10.00
N LEU A 367 14.30 -26.21 10.37
CA LEU A 367 12.83 -26.38 10.49
C LEU A 367 12.09 -26.30 9.15
N ASP A 368 12.81 -26.12 8.04
CA ASP A 368 12.25 -25.94 6.70
C ASP A 368 11.33 -24.71 6.58
N LEU A 369 11.67 -23.62 7.29
CA LEU A 369 10.98 -22.35 7.26
C LEU A 369 11.73 -21.31 6.42
N LEU A 370 13.07 -21.43 6.37
CA LEU A 370 13.96 -20.67 5.50
C LEU A 370 14.73 -21.61 4.58
N GLU A 371 15.07 -21.14 3.40
CA GLU A 371 15.95 -21.83 2.45
C GLU A 371 16.91 -20.88 1.76
N THR A 372 18.01 -21.43 1.25
CA THR A 372 18.93 -20.70 0.38
C THR A 372 18.84 -21.26 -1.04
N VAL A 373 18.38 -20.42 -1.97
CA VAL A 373 18.23 -20.81 -3.39
C VAL A 373 18.85 -19.73 -4.28
N GLY A 374 19.72 -20.13 -5.21
CA GLY A 374 20.33 -19.20 -6.17
C GLY A 374 21.16 -18.06 -5.54
N GLY A 375 21.67 -18.25 -4.31
CA GLY A 375 22.39 -17.21 -3.59
C GLY A 375 21.52 -16.22 -2.81
N TYR A 376 20.24 -16.57 -2.60
CA TYR A 376 19.29 -15.77 -1.82
C TYR A 376 18.74 -16.61 -0.64
N LEU A 377 18.67 -15.98 0.53
CA LEU A 377 17.94 -16.48 1.70
C LEU A 377 16.49 -16.02 1.59
N ARG A 378 15.53 -16.95 1.67
CA ARG A 378 14.10 -16.65 1.56
C ARG A 378 13.23 -17.56 2.41
N LEU A 379 11.97 -17.18 2.61
CA LEU A 379 10.97 -18.08 3.18
C LEU A 379 10.66 -19.23 2.22
N THR A 380 10.54 -20.43 2.76
CA THR A 380 9.92 -21.59 2.05
C THR A 380 8.42 -21.37 1.91
N ASP A 381 7.70 -22.21 1.15
CA ASP A 381 6.24 -22.16 1.12
C ASP A 381 5.63 -22.44 2.50
N LYS A 382 6.23 -23.34 3.28
CA LYS A 382 5.87 -23.57 4.69
C LYS A 382 6.16 -22.35 5.56
N GLY A 383 7.31 -21.71 5.36
CA GLY A 383 7.69 -20.49 6.07
C GLY A 383 6.77 -19.31 5.80
N LEU A 384 6.19 -19.21 4.59
CA LEU A 384 5.21 -18.16 4.26
C LEU A 384 3.94 -18.25 5.12
N LEU A 385 3.44 -19.45 5.40
CA LEU A 385 2.22 -19.64 6.21
C LEU A 385 2.38 -19.16 7.65
N VAL A 386 3.61 -19.10 8.14
CA VAL A 386 3.97 -18.64 9.50
C VAL A 386 4.95 -17.48 9.47
N GLY A 387 4.89 -16.68 8.40
CA GLY A 387 5.89 -15.66 8.07
C GLY A 387 6.14 -14.66 9.21
N ASP A 388 5.09 -14.15 9.84
CA ASP A 388 5.25 -13.18 10.94
C ASP A 388 5.97 -13.78 12.15
N ALA A 389 5.74 -15.07 12.47
CA ALA A 389 6.46 -15.76 13.53
C ALA A 389 7.94 -15.94 13.17
N VAL A 390 8.24 -16.36 11.94
CA VAL A 390 9.62 -16.52 11.43
C VAL A 390 10.36 -15.20 11.46
N LEU A 391 9.74 -14.13 10.97
CA LEU A 391 10.34 -12.80 10.94
C LEU A 391 10.55 -12.23 12.34
N GLY A 392 9.63 -12.50 13.29
CA GLY A 392 9.75 -12.11 14.69
C GLY A 392 10.96 -12.72 15.39
N GLU A 393 11.39 -13.93 15.02
CA GLU A 393 12.60 -14.58 15.59
C GLU A 393 13.91 -13.91 15.12
N LEU A 394 13.86 -13.14 14.04
CA LEU A 394 15.01 -12.45 13.44
C LEU A 394 15.14 -10.98 13.86
N LEU A 395 14.13 -10.44 14.56
CA LEU A 395 14.13 -9.07 15.14
C LEU A 395 14.83 -9.01 16.51
#